data_428e9b931cf4f4d2b93b88ceda60c1ab
#
_entry.id   428e9b931cf4f4d2b93b88ceda60c1ab
#
_cell.length_a   1.000
_cell.length_b   1.000
_cell.length_c   1.000
_cell.angle_alpha   90.00
_cell.angle_beta   90.00
_cell.angle_gamma   90.00
#
_symmetry.space_group_name_H-M   'P 1'
#
loop_
_entity.id
_entity.type
_entity.pdbx_description
1 polymer ?
#
loop_
_entity_poly.entity_id
_entity_poly.type
_entity_poly.pdbx_seq_one_letter_code
_entity_poly.pdbx_strand_id
1 'polypeptide(L)'
;MQAFADTLEGVHDVSLAPDFHRYTPELQAERRRNHPPVVHKVVRLHAESGRKGIFAGGFLRNFIGYTEQESRPLIDFFNTHSTAYEFVYRHAWKQDDLLMWDNRCTMHFAVQDYDLSHLRQMQRCTLFAPVSGRFLDAGQPAAASTGMA
;
A
#
# COMPACT_ATOMS: atom_id res chain seq x y z
N MET A 1 8.86 -12.66 -17.52
CA MET A 1 8.23 -11.67 -16.63
C MET A 1 8.53 -11.92 -15.14
N GLN A 2 8.32 -13.12 -14.57
CA GLN A 2 8.58 -13.38 -13.15
C GLN A 2 10.03 -13.06 -12.73
N ALA A 3 11.02 -13.59 -13.44
CA ALA A 3 12.44 -13.31 -13.14
C ALA A 3 12.77 -11.81 -13.19
N PHE A 4 12.16 -11.07 -14.11
CA PHE A 4 12.30 -9.62 -14.18
C PHE A 4 11.66 -8.93 -12.97
N ALA A 5 10.45 -9.30 -12.60
CA ALA A 5 9.76 -8.74 -11.44
C ALA A 5 10.53 -8.99 -10.13
N ASP A 6 11.19 -10.14 -9.98
CA ASP A 6 12.05 -10.47 -8.82
C ASP A 6 13.26 -9.49 -8.67
N THR A 7 13.66 -8.80 -9.74
CA THR A 7 14.76 -7.83 -9.71
C THR A 7 14.33 -6.42 -9.34
N LEU A 8 13.04 -6.11 -9.43
CA LEU A 8 12.54 -4.77 -9.24
C LEU A 8 12.44 -4.38 -7.76
N GLU A 9 12.84 -3.14 -7.50
CA GLU A 9 12.61 -2.45 -6.23
C GLU A 9 11.74 -1.22 -6.48
N GLY A 10 10.69 -1.05 -5.70
CA GLY A 10 9.73 0.04 -5.84
C GLY A 10 9.78 1.03 -4.68
N VAL A 11 9.70 2.30 -5.01
CA VAL A 11 9.60 3.41 -4.07
C VAL A 11 8.14 3.64 -3.73
N HIS A 12 7.79 3.43 -2.47
CA HIS A 12 6.45 3.70 -1.93
C HIS A 12 6.43 5.06 -1.23
N ASP A 13 5.45 5.88 -1.56
CA ASP A 13 5.35 7.27 -1.11
C ASP A 13 3.94 7.60 -0.62
N VAL A 14 3.85 8.12 0.59
CA VAL A 14 2.58 8.51 1.22
C VAL A 14 1.85 9.63 0.44
N SER A 15 2.58 10.42 -0.36
CA SER A 15 1.98 11.48 -1.17
C SER A 15 1.02 10.97 -2.25
N LEU A 16 1.05 9.66 -2.55
CA LEU A 16 0.12 9.01 -3.46
C LEU A 16 -1.19 8.56 -2.79
N ALA A 17 -1.35 8.77 -1.47
CA ALA A 17 -2.61 8.48 -0.82
C ALA A 17 -3.76 9.30 -1.46
N PRO A 18 -4.94 8.70 -1.73
CA PRO A 18 -6.03 9.36 -2.46
C PRO A 18 -6.44 10.72 -1.88
N ASP A 19 -6.38 10.87 -0.57
CA ASP A 19 -6.78 12.10 0.12
C ASP A 19 -5.60 13.06 0.41
N PHE A 20 -4.38 12.70 0.04
CA PHE A 20 -3.19 13.49 0.38
C PHE A 20 -3.28 14.94 -0.13
N HIS A 21 -3.81 15.15 -1.31
CA HIS A 21 -3.98 16.47 -1.92
C HIS A 21 -5.01 17.37 -1.20
N ARG A 22 -5.87 16.79 -0.36
CA ARG A 22 -6.89 17.50 0.44
C ARG A 22 -6.36 18.05 1.74
N TYR A 23 -5.16 17.63 2.16
CA TYR A 23 -4.54 18.10 3.37
C TYR A 23 -3.92 19.47 3.18
N THR A 24 -3.85 20.26 4.27
CA THR A 24 -3.11 21.54 4.26
C THR A 24 -1.63 21.29 4.00
N PRO A 25 -0.88 22.29 3.48
CA PRO A 25 0.57 22.15 3.24
C PRO A 25 1.34 21.69 4.48
N GLU A 26 0.96 22.18 5.66
CA GLU A 26 1.58 21.83 6.95
C GLU A 26 1.39 20.36 7.28
N LEU A 27 0.15 19.85 7.13
CA LEU A 27 -0.18 18.45 7.36
C LEU A 27 0.47 17.53 6.32
N GLN A 28 0.56 17.96 5.06
CA GLN A 28 1.30 17.22 4.02
C GLN A 28 2.79 17.11 4.39
N ALA A 29 3.40 18.22 4.85
CA ALA A 29 4.80 18.23 5.28
C ALA A 29 5.02 17.34 6.50
N GLU A 30 4.12 17.37 7.47
CA GLU A 30 4.15 16.49 8.64
C GLU A 30 4.05 15.01 8.24
N ARG A 31 3.10 14.66 7.35
CA ARG A 31 2.95 13.29 6.88
C ARG A 31 4.17 12.78 6.13
N ARG A 32 4.81 13.61 5.29
CA ARG A 32 6.06 13.23 4.63
C ARG A 32 7.21 13.02 5.62
N ARG A 33 7.29 13.82 6.69
CA ARG A 33 8.29 13.62 7.74
C ARG A 33 8.05 12.32 8.52
N ASN A 34 6.80 12.05 8.86
CA ASN A 34 6.44 10.86 9.65
C ASN A 34 6.46 9.56 8.82
N HIS A 35 6.26 9.67 7.50
CA HIS A 35 6.24 8.55 6.58
C HIS A 35 7.12 8.86 5.35
N PRO A 36 8.45 8.88 5.52
CA PRO A 36 9.36 9.09 4.40
C PRO A 36 9.22 7.97 3.36
N PRO A 37 9.59 8.21 2.09
CA PRO A 37 9.53 7.19 1.06
C PRO A 37 10.34 5.95 1.43
N VAL A 38 9.74 4.77 1.23
CA VAL A 38 10.31 3.47 1.58
C VAL A 38 10.45 2.61 0.35
N VAL A 39 11.59 1.94 0.22
CA VAL A 39 11.88 1.02 -0.89
C VAL A 39 11.58 -0.40 -0.47
N HIS A 40 10.78 -1.09 -1.27
CA HIS A 40 10.48 -2.51 -1.13
C HIS A 40 10.78 -3.27 -2.42
N LYS A 41 11.11 -4.55 -2.30
CA LYS A 41 11.05 -5.45 -3.46
C LYS A 41 9.61 -5.55 -3.97
N VAL A 42 9.45 -5.54 -5.29
CA VAL A 42 8.13 -5.70 -5.92
C VAL A 42 7.59 -7.11 -5.68
N VAL A 43 8.45 -8.12 -5.74
CA VAL A 43 8.09 -9.49 -5.35
C VAL A 43 8.62 -9.75 -3.95
N ARG A 44 7.71 -9.97 -3.01
CA ARG A 44 8.04 -10.21 -1.60
C ARG A 44 7.69 -11.64 -1.20
N LEU A 45 8.56 -12.22 -0.37
CA LEU A 45 8.27 -13.46 0.31
C LEU A 45 7.46 -13.17 1.58
N HIS A 46 6.30 -13.78 1.69
CA HIS A 46 5.51 -13.72 2.91
C HIS A 46 6.09 -14.71 3.93
N ALA A 47 6.60 -14.21 5.05
CA ALA A 47 7.44 -14.97 5.98
C ALA A 47 6.74 -16.22 6.55
N GLU A 48 5.46 -16.09 6.91
CA GLU A 48 4.72 -17.16 7.57
C GLU A 48 4.23 -18.24 6.59
N SER A 49 3.90 -17.87 5.35
CA SER A 49 3.39 -18.83 4.36
C SER A 49 4.44 -19.35 3.37
N GLY A 50 5.61 -18.69 3.29
CA GLY A 50 6.63 -18.98 2.29
C GLY A 50 6.21 -18.66 0.85
N ARG A 51 5.06 -18.01 0.64
CA ARG A 51 4.56 -17.67 -0.70
C ARG A 51 5.09 -16.32 -1.17
N LYS A 52 5.40 -16.21 -2.45
CA LYS A 52 5.71 -14.94 -3.10
C LYS A 52 4.42 -14.19 -3.45
N GLY A 53 4.42 -12.88 -3.22
CA GLY A 53 3.35 -11.97 -3.61
C GLY A 53 3.88 -10.72 -4.27
N ILE A 54 3.08 -10.11 -5.15
CA ILE A 54 3.38 -8.81 -5.76
C ILE A 54 3.02 -7.71 -4.77
N PHE A 55 3.98 -6.84 -4.47
CA PHE A 55 3.81 -5.68 -3.61
C PHE A 55 3.90 -4.39 -4.44
N ALA A 56 2.89 -4.15 -5.25
CA ALA A 56 2.79 -3.02 -6.18
C ALA A 56 1.41 -2.36 -6.07
N GLY A 57 1.12 -1.80 -4.90
CA GLY A 57 -0.16 -1.14 -4.64
C GLY A 57 -0.16 0.36 -4.96
N GLY A 58 -1.24 1.06 -4.59
CA GLY A 58 -1.47 2.47 -4.91
C GLY A 58 -0.45 3.48 -4.35
N PHE A 59 0.45 3.06 -3.47
CA PHE A 59 1.55 3.90 -2.97
C PHE A 59 2.85 3.77 -3.77
N LEU A 60 2.92 2.87 -4.77
CA LEU A 60 4.10 2.68 -5.60
C LEU A 60 4.25 3.84 -6.57
N ARG A 61 5.28 4.66 -6.37
CA ARG A 61 5.58 5.85 -7.17
C ARG A 61 6.37 5.52 -8.44
N ASN A 62 7.51 4.88 -8.26
CA ASN A 62 8.41 4.49 -9.35
C ASN A 62 9.29 3.30 -8.93
N PHE A 63 9.94 2.68 -9.88
CA PHE A 63 10.99 1.69 -9.60
C PHE A 63 12.36 2.36 -9.47
N ILE A 64 13.24 1.76 -8.67
CA ILE A 64 14.63 2.23 -8.56
C ILE A 64 15.31 2.12 -9.93
N GLY A 65 15.97 3.20 -10.34
CA GLY A 65 16.63 3.30 -11.65
C GLY A 65 15.69 3.72 -12.79
N TYR A 66 14.40 3.94 -12.53
CA TYR A 66 13.43 4.40 -13.52
C TYR A 66 12.78 5.71 -13.07
N THR A 67 12.41 6.55 -14.02
CA THR A 67 11.54 7.70 -13.80
C THR A 67 10.10 7.25 -13.50
N GLU A 68 9.27 8.16 -13.00
CA GLU A 68 7.83 7.88 -12.80
C GLU A 68 7.14 7.56 -14.13
N GLN A 69 7.51 8.26 -15.21
CA GLN A 69 6.95 8.03 -16.53
C GLN A 69 7.29 6.65 -17.09
N GLU A 70 8.54 6.20 -16.95
CA GLU A 70 8.98 4.87 -17.38
C GLU A 70 8.37 3.75 -16.50
N SER A 71 8.13 4.05 -15.23
CA SER A 71 7.57 3.08 -14.28
C SER A 71 6.08 2.83 -14.48
N ARG A 72 5.35 3.85 -14.96
CA ARG A 72 3.89 3.83 -15.04
C ARG A 72 3.30 2.61 -15.77
N PRO A 73 3.76 2.25 -16.99
CA PRO A 73 3.22 1.08 -17.69
C PRO A 73 3.39 -0.23 -16.92
N LEU A 74 4.51 -0.37 -16.21
CA LEU A 74 4.78 -1.57 -15.39
C LEU A 74 3.91 -1.59 -14.13
N ILE A 75 3.73 -0.45 -13.48
CA ILE A 75 2.84 -0.33 -12.33
C ILE A 75 1.40 -0.69 -12.73
N ASP A 76 0.93 -0.17 -13.84
CA ASP A 76 -0.41 -0.46 -14.36
C ASP A 76 -0.56 -1.94 -14.72
N PHE A 77 0.48 -2.56 -15.31
CA PHE A 77 0.51 -3.99 -15.56
C PHE A 77 0.38 -4.82 -14.28
N PHE A 78 1.18 -4.51 -13.24
CA PHE A 78 1.12 -5.22 -11.96
C PHE A 78 -0.23 -5.04 -11.26
N ASN A 79 -0.78 -3.83 -11.28
CA ASN A 79 -2.10 -3.55 -10.72
C ASN A 79 -3.19 -4.34 -11.45
N THR A 80 -3.21 -4.32 -12.78
CA THR A 80 -4.18 -5.06 -13.59
C THR A 80 -4.09 -6.56 -13.33
N HIS A 81 -2.86 -7.10 -13.28
CA HIS A 81 -2.66 -8.51 -12.97
C HIS A 81 -3.14 -8.86 -11.56
N SER A 82 -2.78 -8.05 -10.56
CA SER A 82 -3.12 -8.33 -9.15
C SER A 82 -4.61 -8.18 -8.84
N THR A 83 -5.35 -7.46 -9.67
CA THR A 83 -6.80 -7.24 -9.55
C THR A 83 -7.61 -8.02 -10.57
N ALA A 84 -7.00 -8.99 -11.26
CA ALA A 84 -7.73 -9.91 -12.12
C ALA A 84 -8.76 -10.71 -11.29
N TYR A 85 -9.89 -11.04 -11.91
CA TYR A 85 -11.05 -11.61 -11.22
C TYR A 85 -10.74 -12.88 -10.42
N GLU A 86 -9.72 -13.65 -10.84
CA GLU A 86 -9.26 -14.87 -10.17
C GLU A 86 -8.65 -14.62 -8.80
N PHE A 87 -8.18 -13.38 -8.55
CA PHE A 87 -7.51 -13.00 -7.31
C PHE A 87 -8.34 -12.10 -6.41
N VAL A 88 -9.55 -11.73 -6.85
CA VAL A 88 -10.40 -10.79 -6.11
C VAL A 88 -11.45 -11.52 -5.28
N TYR A 89 -11.46 -11.23 -3.99
CA TYR A 89 -12.58 -11.56 -3.11
C TYR A 89 -13.40 -10.30 -2.83
N ARG A 90 -14.70 -10.34 -3.09
CA ARG A 90 -15.63 -9.26 -2.77
C ARG A 90 -16.42 -9.62 -1.52
N HIS A 91 -16.20 -8.87 -0.44
CA HIS A 91 -16.96 -9.02 0.80
C HIS A 91 -18.22 -8.17 0.77
N ALA A 92 -19.37 -8.79 0.95
CA ALA A 92 -20.64 -8.11 1.16
C ALA A 92 -20.90 -7.98 2.67
N TRP A 93 -20.74 -6.76 3.18
CA TRP A 93 -20.84 -6.49 4.61
C TRP A 93 -22.24 -6.71 5.17
N LYS A 94 -22.30 -7.33 6.34
CA LYS A 94 -23.47 -7.41 7.19
C LYS A 94 -23.18 -6.76 8.54
N GLN A 95 -24.23 -6.44 9.28
CA GLN A 95 -24.07 -5.96 10.65
C GLN A 95 -23.31 -6.99 11.48
N ASP A 96 -22.40 -6.50 12.33
CA ASP A 96 -21.54 -7.29 13.22
C ASP A 96 -20.48 -8.18 12.53
N ASP A 97 -20.26 -8.02 11.23
CA ASP A 97 -19.16 -8.69 10.55
C ASP A 97 -17.80 -8.20 11.06
N LEU A 98 -16.89 -9.15 11.30
CA LEU A 98 -15.47 -8.90 11.54
C LEU A 98 -14.67 -9.44 10.37
N LEU A 99 -13.95 -8.56 9.68
CA LEU A 99 -13.08 -8.91 8.56
C LEU A 99 -11.62 -8.60 8.91
N MET A 100 -10.76 -9.58 8.78
CA MET A 100 -9.31 -9.42 8.93
C MET A 100 -8.60 -9.72 7.62
N TRP A 101 -7.58 -8.92 7.29
CA TRP A 101 -6.71 -9.18 6.14
C TRP A 101 -5.27 -8.78 6.47
N ASP A 102 -4.33 -9.39 5.75
CA ASP A 102 -2.92 -9.08 5.88
C ASP A 102 -2.48 -8.07 4.82
N ASN A 103 -2.17 -6.84 5.24
CA ASN A 103 -1.71 -5.77 4.36
C ASN A 103 -0.36 -6.04 3.66
N ARG A 104 0.38 -7.06 4.11
CA ARG A 104 1.69 -7.42 3.53
C ARG A 104 1.54 -8.16 2.20
N CYS A 105 0.40 -8.77 1.95
CA CYS A 105 0.15 -9.61 0.77
C CYS A 105 -1.21 -9.38 0.10
N THR A 106 -2.02 -8.43 0.60
CA THR A 106 -3.32 -8.09 0.03
C THR A 106 -3.43 -6.60 -0.28
N MET A 107 -4.18 -6.28 -1.30
CA MET A 107 -4.70 -4.93 -1.56
C MET A 107 -6.19 -4.93 -1.25
N HIS A 108 -6.71 -3.77 -0.86
CA HIS A 108 -8.14 -3.63 -0.60
C HIS A 108 -8.67 -2.31 -1.15
N PHE A 109 -9.93 -2.33 -1.52
CA PHE A 109 -10.63 -1.17 -2.03
C PHE A 109 -12.05 -1.12 -1.44
N ALA A 110 -12.46 0.06 -0.96
CA ALA A 110 -13.80 0.28 -0.47
C ALA A 110 -14.72 0.58 -1.66
N VAL A 111 -15.56 -0.39 -2.03
CA VAL A 111 -16.54 -0.20 -3.10
C VAL A 111 -17.65 0.72 -2.62
N GLN A 112 -17.92 1.78 -3.39
CA GLN A 112 -18.99 2.76 -3.11
C GLN A 112 -20.30 2.30 -3.75
N ASP A 113 -20.81 1.18 -3.30
CA ASP A 113 -22.03 0.54 -3.79
C ASP A 113 -23.19 0.57 -2.78
N TYR A 114 -23.12 1.47 -1.81
CA TYR A 114 -24.11 1.65 -0.76
C TYR A 114 -24.86 2.97 -0.92
N ASP A 115 -26.09 3.02 -0.43
CA ASP A 115 -26.91 4.22 -0.43
C ASP A 115 -26.32 5.26 0.53
N LEU A 116 -25.92 6.42 -0.01
CA LEU A 116 -25.34 7.53 0.74
C LEU A 116 -26.33 8.21 1.70
N SER A 117 -27.62 7.95 1.57
CA SER A 117 -28.66 8.43 2.50
C SER A 117 -28.62 7.71 3.86
N HIS A 118 -27.96 6.55 3.92
CA HIS A 118 -27.83 5.77 5.15
C HIS A 118 -26.45 5.96 5.78
N LEU A 119 -26.43 6.07 7.12
CA LEU A 119 -25.19 6.13 7.86
C LEU A 119 -24.46 4.77 7.74
N ARG A 120 -23.29 4.77 7.13
CA ARG A 120 -22.36 3.63 7.12
C ARG A 120 -21.21 3.92 8.08
N GLN A 121 -21.20 3.28 9.21
CA GLN A 121 -20.13 3.40 10.20
C GLN A 121 -19.31 2.13 10.26
N MET A 122 -18.00 2.27 10.10
CA MET A 122 -17.03 1.18 10.16
C MET A 122 -15.96 1.54 11.16
N GLN A 123 -15.51 0.56 11.94
CA GLN A 123 -14.35 0.69 12.81
C GLN A 123 -13.19 -0.10 12.22
N ARG A 124 -11.98 0.42 12.33
CA ARG A 124 -10.76 -0.25 11.85
C ARG A 124 -9.67 -0.14 12.89
N CYS A 125 -9.05 -1.27 13.18
CA CYS A 125 -7.79 -1.35 13.92
C CYS A 125 -6.69 -1.86 12.98
N THR A 126 -5.49 -1.30 13.07
CA THR A 126 -4.34 -1.74 12.29
C THR A 126 -3.23 -2.17 13.23
N LEU A 127 -2.77 -3.40 13.09
CA LEU A 127 -1.59 -3.88 13.79
C LEU A 127 -0.35 -3.47 12.97
N PHE A 128 0.60 -2.84 13.64
CA PHE A 128 1.87 -2.45 13.04
C PHE A 128 2.95 -3.46 13.41
N ALA A 129 3.70 -3.90 12.41
CA ALA A 129 4.93 -4.65 12.60
C ALA A 129 6.14 -3.70 12.49
N PRO A 130 7.34 -4.15 12.90
CA PRO A 130 8.58 -3.43 12.60
C PRO A 130 8.67 -3.10 11.11
N VAL A 131 9.24 -1.94 10.78
CA VAL A 131 9.35 -1.45 9.40
C VAL A 131 10.08 -2.49 8.55
N SER A 132 9.44 -2.94 7.48
CA SER A 132 10.07 -3.76 6.45
C SER A 132 10.42 -2.90 5.25
N GLY A 133 11.60 -3.08 4.69
CA GLY A 133 12.10 -2.27 3.59
C GLY A 133 13.24 -1.34 4.05
N ARG A 134 13.79 -0.56 3.12
CA ARG A 134 14.82 0.45 3.39
C ARG A 134 14.29 1.84 3.07
N PHE A 135 14.71 2.85 3.81
CA PHE A 135 14.41 4.23 3.43
C PHE A 135 15.14 4.61 2.15
N LEU A 136 14.52 5.45 1.33
CA LEU A 136 15.12 5.91 0.08
C LEU A 136 16.39 6.73 0.37
N ASP A 137 16.34 7.58 1.39
CA ASP A 137 17.48 8.37 1.85
C ASP A 137 18.10 7.68 3.06
N ALA A 138 19.21 6.99 2.86
CA ALA A 138 19.90 6.18 3.87
C ALA A 138 20.57 7.03 5.00
N GLY A 139 19.87 8.00 5.55
CA GLY A 139 20.35 8.87 6.62
C GLY A 139 19.29 9.21 7.67
N GLN A 140 18.04 8.86 7.47
CA GLN A 140 17.00 9.13 8.48
C GLN A 140 16.72 7.89 9.34
N PRO A 141 16.83 8.02 10.68
CA PRO A 141 16.40 6.95 11.58
C PRO A 141 14.89 6.73 11.43
N ALA A 142 14.47 5.47 11.45
CA ALA A 142 13.07 5.12 11.52
C ALA A 142 12.43 5.84 12.71
N ALA A 143 11.53 6.78 12.43
CA ALA A 143 10.66 7.32 13.46
C ALA A 143 9.82 6.15 13.99
N ALA A 144 10.01 5.80 15.25
CA ALA A 144 9.14 4.87 15.94
C ALA A 144 7.72 5.43 15.81
N SER A 145 6.82 4.68 15.18
CA SER A 145 5.41 5.03 15.13
C SER A 145 4.87 4.98 16.56
N THR A 146 4.88 6.12 17.22
CA THR A 146 4.14 6.30 18.47
C THR A 146 2.67 6.14 18.09
N GLY A 147 2.08 5.02 18.50
CA GLY A 147 0.66 4.78 18.36
C GLY A 147 -0.08 5.90 19.08
N MET A 148 -0.82 6.67 18.33
CA MET A 148 -1.88 7.49 18.87
C MET A 148 -3.18 6.71 18.73
N ALA A 149 -3.78 6.48 19.86
CA ALA A 149 -5.10 5.90 20.07
C ALA A 149 -6.20 6.64 19.28
#